data_23aafb200f48da84bcfa8d5cb2e9e7dc
#
_entry.id   23aafb200f48da84bcfa8d5cb2e9e7dc
#
_cell.length_a   1.000
_cell.length_b   1.000
_cell.length_c   1.000
_cell.angle_alpha   90.00
_cell.angle_beta   90.00
_cell.angle_gamma   90.00
#
_symmetry.space_group_name_H-M   'P 1'
#
loop_
_entity.id
_entity.type
_entity.pdbx_description
1 polymer ?
#
loop_
_entity_poly.entity_id
_entity_poly.type
_entity_poly.pdbx_seq_one_letter_code
_entity_poly.pdbx_strand_id
1 'polypeptide(L)'
;LSLRRQRQMCIRDRNKEIISRHPFPGPGLAIRMPGTITKEKIKILKEADHIFIDGLKKNNLYHKIWQAYAALLPVKTVGVMGDNRTYEYLCLLRAITSEDGMTADFFKFEKSFLQNISNQIVNNIRGINRVVYDVTSKPPSTIELE
;
A
#
# COMPACT_ATOMS: atom_id res chain seq x y z
N LEU A 1 36.76 3.10 14.10
CA LEU A 1 36.01 2.50 13.01
C LEU A 1 35.10 3.57 12.38
N SER A 2 35.24 3.81 11.06
CA SER A 2 34.45 4.82 10.41
C SER A 2 32.96 4.47 10.46
N LEU A 3 32.09 5.46 10.62
CA LEU A 3 30.62 5.30 10.63
C LEU A 3 30.11 4.50 9.41
N ARG A 4 30.83 4.56 8.30
CA ARG A 4 30.55 3.79 7.09
C ARG A 4 30.78 2.28 7.28
N ARG A 5 31.82 1.88 8.01
CA ARG A 5 32.09 0.48 8.36
C ARG A 5 31.07 -0.07 9.37
N GLN A 6 30.69 0.75 10.36
CA GLN A 6 29.64 0.36 11.31
C GLN A 6 28.29 0.14 10.62
N ARG A 7 27.91 1.01 9.69
CA ARG A 7 26.67 0.82 8.88
C ARG A 7 26.74 -0.45 8.02
N GLN A 8 27.88 -0.75 7.41
CA GLN A 8 28.04 -1.98 6.61
C GLN A 8 28.01 -3.24 7.47
N MET A 9 28.57 -3.23 8.68
CA MET A 9 28.50 -4.34 9.62
C MET A 9 27.05 -4.57 10.09
N CYS A 10 26.32 -3.52 10.46
CA CYS A 10 24.92 -3.62 10.89
C CYS A 10 23.99 -4.14 9.78
N ILE A 11 24.32 -3.91 8.49
CA ILE A 11 23.55 -4.43 7.35
C ILE A 11 23.82 -5.93 7.15
N ARG A 12 25.06 -6.38 7.36
CA ARG A 12 25.43 -7.79 7.19
C ARG A 12 24.84 -8.72 8.26
N ASP A 13 24.64 -8.21 9.45
CA ASP A 13 24.15 -8.99 10.60
C ASP A 13 22.61 -9.01 10.71
N ARG A 14 21.90 -8.25 9.88
CA ARG A 14 20.43 -8.23 9.90
C ARG A 14 19.84 -9.27 8.97
N ASN A 15 18.71 -9.85 9.39
CA ASN A 15 17.92 -10.73 8.54
C ASN A 15 17.57 -10.00 7.22
N LYS A 16 17.78 -10.70 6.08
CA LYS A 16 17.50 -10.18 4.74
C LYS A 16 16.09 -9.61 4.60
N GLU A 17 15.11 -10.22 5.25
CA GLU A 17 13.72 -9.75 5.25
C GLU A 17 13.54 -8.36 5.86
N ILE A 18 14.36 -8.01 6.85
CA ILE A 18 14.32 -6.66 7.47
C ILE A 18 14.97 -5.63 6.57
N ILE A 19 16.06 -6.00 5.88
CA ILE A 19 16.80 -5.10 5.00
C ILE A 19 16.01 -4.79 3.72
N SER A 20 15.26 -5.76 3.20
CA SER A 20 14.46 -5.65 1.97
C SER A 20 13.05 -5.09 2.17
N ARG A 21 12.71 -4.65 3.38
CA ARG A 21 11.39 -4.05 3.64
C ARG A 21 11.22 -2.74 2.88
N HIS A 22 10.03 -2.55 2.33
CA HIS A 22 9.64 -1.26 1.79
C HIS A 22 9.77 -0.16 2.85
N PRO A 23 10.10 1.08 2.44
CA PRO A 23 10.07 2.22 3.35
C PRO A 23 8.71 2.33 4.04
N PHE A 24 8.75 2.64 5.34
CA PHE A 24 7.54 2.85 6.12
C PHE A 24 7.58 4.27 6.71
N PRO A 25 6.49 5.05 6.60
CA PRO A 25 6.48 6.43 7.03
C PRO A 25 6.64 6.58 8.56
N GLY A 26 7.38 7.59 8.99
CA GLY A 26 7.57 7.89 10.41
C GLY A 26 6.26 8.09 11.19
N PRO A 27 5.26 8.83 10.65
CA PRO A 27 3.94 8.98 11.29
C PRO A 27 3.11 7.69 11.32
N GLY A 28 3.54 6.62 10.66
CA GLY A 28 2.83 5.34 10.61
C GLY A 28 1.62 5.37 9.68
N LEU A 29 0.63 4.53 9.99
CA LEU A 29 -0.58 4.36 9.15
C LEU A 29 -1.49 5.59 9.08
N ALA A 30 -1.29 6.57 9.96
CA ALA A 30 -2.11 7.78 10.02
C ALA A 30 -2.15 8.52 8.67
N ILE A 31 -1.01 8.67 8.00
CA ILE A 31 -0.90 9.37 6.72
C ILE A 31 -1.56 8.62 5.54
N ARG A 32 -1.89 7.34 5.72
CA ARG A 32 -2.62 6.52 4.74
C ARG A 32 -4.13 6.50 4.98
N MET A 33 -4.58 7.36 5.88
CA MET A 33 -5.97 7.46 6.29
C MET A 33 -6.33 8.93 6.50
N PRO A 34 -6.40 9.74 5.43
CA PRO A 34 -6.75 11.15 5.51
C PRO A 34 -8.05 11.37 6.27
N GLY A 35 -8.08 12.39 7.13
CA GLY A 35 -9.25 12.75 7.94
C GLY A 35 -9.30 12.05 9.30
N THR A 36 -10.51 11.84 9.84
CA THR A 36 -10.71 11.30 11.18
C THR A 36 -10.26 9.84 11.29
N ILE A 37 -9.35 9.57 12.22
CA ILE A 37 -8.83 8.24 12.51
C ILE A 37 -9.72 7.55 13.54
N THR A 38 -10.16 6.34 13.25
CA THR A 38 -10.93 5.48 14.17
C THR A 38 -10.33 4.08 14.24
N LYS A 39 -10.58 3.37 15.32
CA LYS A 39 -10.11 1.98 15.48
C LYS A 39 -10.64 1.06 14.36
N GLU A 40 -11.88 1.29 13.93
CA GLU A 40 -12.50 0.55 12.83
C GLU A 40 -11.76 0.78 11.51
N LYS A 41 -11.51 2.04 11.13
CA LYS A 41 -10.78 2.38 9.92
C LYS A 41 -9.34 1.83 9.94
N ILE A 42 -8.67 1.87 11.09
CA ILE A 42 -7.32 1.28 11.25
C ILE A 42 -7.38 -0.23 10.96
N LYS A 43 -8.38 -0.93 11.48
CA LYS A 43 -8.55 -2.37 11.23
C LYS A 43 -8.75 -2.64 9.75
N ILE A 44 -9.68 -1.93 9.11
CA ILE A 44 -9.97 -2.04 7.66
C ILE A 44 -8.71 -1.80 6.83
N LEU A 45 -7.98 -0.73 7.14
CA LEU A 45 -6.74 -0.39 6.43
C LEU A 45 -5.66 -1.47 6.58
N LYS A 46 -5.45 -1.98 7.79
CA LYS A 46 -4.46 -3.05 8.04
C LYS A 46 -4.78 -4.33 7.28
N GLU A 47 -6.04 -4.71 7.21
CA GLU A 47 -6.49 -5.89 6.47
C GLU A 47 -6.28 -5.70 4.96
N ALA A 48 -6.63 -4.52 4.42
CA ALA A 48 -6.43 -4.19 3.01
C ALA A 48 -4.94 -4.16 2.63
N ASP A 49 -4.11 -3.52 3.43
CA ASP A 49 -2.66 -3.45 3.23
C ASP A 49 -2.04 -4.85 3.29
N HIS A 50 -2.47 -5.69 4.24
CA HIS A 50 -2.01 -7.06 4.36
C HIS A 50 -2.32 -7.89 3.10
N ILE A 51 -3.55 -7.83 2.58
CA ILE A 51 -3.93 -8.54 1.35
C ILE A 51 -3.07 -8.07 0.17
N PHE A 52 -2.85 -6.76 0.04
CA PHE A 52 -2.05 -6.21 -1.05
C PHE A 52 -0.59 -6.64 -0.97
N ILE A 53 0.06 -6.47 0.18
CA ILE A 53 1.47 -6.82 0.39
C ILE A 53 1.70 -8.33 0.28
N ASP A 54 0.81 -9.15 0.82
CA ASP A 54 0.87 -10.61 0.68
C ASP A 54 0.72 -11.04 -0.79
N GLY A 55 -0.19 -10.41 -1.52
CA GLY A 55 -0.35 -10.61 -2.95
C GLY A 55 0.92 -10.28 -3.75
N LEU A 56 1.62 -9.19 -3.40
CA LEU A 56 2.91 -8.84 -4.01
C LEU A 56 3.98 -9.90 -3.75
N LYS A 57 4.06 -10.41 -2.53
CA LYS A 57 5.02 -11.45 -2.15
C LYS A 57 4.74 -12.76 -2.88
N LYS A 58 3.49 -13.22 -2.91
CA LYS A 58 3.08 -14.46 -3.59
C LYS A 58 3.33 -14.44 -5.09
N ASN A 59 3.28 -13.27 -5.71
CA ASN A 59 3.54 -13.10 -7.15
C ASN A 59 4.99 -12.67 -7.47
N ASN A 60 5.91 -12.72 -6.51
CA ASN A 60 7.31 -12.31 -6.66
C ASN A 60 7.49 -10.87 -7.18
N LEU A 61 6.56 -9.98 -6.85
CA LEU A 61 6.57 -8.56 -7.24
C LEU A 61 7.16 -7.65 -6.15
N TYR A 62 7.16 -8.09 -4.89
CA TYR A 62 7.54 -7.26 -3.75
C TYR A 62 8.92 -6.60 -3.90
N HIS A 63 9.93 -7.35 -4.37
CA HIS A 63 11.29 -6.84 -4.54
C HIS A 63 11.50 -6.00 -5.80
N LYS A 64 10.53 -5.97 -6.71
CA LYS A 64 10.55 -5.14 -7.92
C LYS A 64 9.98 -3.75 -7.69
N ILE A 65 9.35 -3.56 -6.55
CA ILE A 65 8.64 -2.34 -6.17
C ILE A 65 9.43 -1.66 -5.06
N TRP A 66 9.65 -0.35 -5.18
CA TRP A 66 10.36 0.42 -4.17
C TRP A 66 9.52 0.62 -2.91
N GLN A 67 8.24 0.97 -3.09
CA GLN A 67 7.25 1.06 -2.01
C GLN A 67 5.85 0.75 -2.53
N ALA A 68 5.10 -0.01 -1.75
CA ALA A 68 3.68 -0.27 -2.00
C ALA A 68 2.90 -0.20 -0.71
N TYR A 69 1.66 0.29 -0.79
CA TYR A 69 0.75 0.36 0.34
C TYR A 69 -0.70 0.47 -0.11
N ALA A 70 -1.61 0.17 0.82
CA ALA A 70 -3.02 0.54 0.73
C ALA A 70 -3.29 1.81 1.56
N ALA A 71 -4.26 2.61 1.12
CA ALA A 71 -4.79 3.75 1.86
C ALA A 71 -6.31 3.70 1.91
N LEU A 72 -6.90 4.19 2.99
CA LEU A 72 -8.35 4.27 3.15
C LEU A 72 -8.80 5.74 3.02
N LEU A 73 -9.48 6.06 1.93
CA LEU A 73 -9.92 7.41 1.69
C LEU A 73 -11.22 7.71 2.46
N PRO A 74 -11.41 8.96 2.96
CA PRO A 74 -12.58 9.35 3.75
C PRO A 74 -13.82 9.58 2.87
N VAL A 75 -13.88 8.91 1.73
CA VAL A 75 -14.97 9.00 0.76
C VAL A 75 -15.70 7.67 0.74
N LYS A 76 -17.02 7.72 0.86
CA LYS A 76 -17.89 6.56 0.68
C LYS A 76 -18.50 6.56 -0.70
N THR A 77 -18.58 5.39 -1.28
CA THR A 77 -19.14 5.18 -2.63
C THR A 77 -20.25 4.15 -2.60
N VAL A 78 -21.15 4.25 -3.57
CA VAL A 78 -22.21 3.26 -3.75
C VAL A 78 -21.62 2.01 -4.40
N GLY A 79 -21.93 0.86 -3.83
CA GLY A 79 -21.64 -0.47 -4.39
C GLY A 79 -22.88 -1.32 -4.41
N VAL A 80 -22.79 -2.48 -5.04
CA VAL A 80 -23.85 -3.50 -5.06
C VAL A 80 -23.24 -4.81 -4.58
N MET A 81 -23.84 -5.38 -3.52
CA MET A 81 -23.46 -6.69 -2.98
C MET A 81 -24.74 -7.55 -2.93
N GLY A 82 -24.82 -8.54 -3.86
CA GLY A 82 -26.06 -9.23 -4.10
C GLY A 82 -27.15 -8.28 -4.59
N ASP A 83 -28.34 -8.33 -3.99
CA ASP A 83 -29.47 -7.45 -4.33
C ASP A 83 -29.47 -6.12 -3.56
N ASN A 84 -28.49 -5.90 -2.67
CA ASN A 84 -28.44 -4.74 -1.80
C ASN A 84 -27.41 -3.71 -2.26
N ARG A 85 -27.79 -2.44 -2.16
CA ARG A 85 -26.85 -1.32 -2.29
C ARG A 85 -26.05 -1.17 -1.00
N THR A 86 -24.73 -0.96 -1.14
CA THR A 86 -23.84 -0.65 -0.04
C THR A 86 -23.29 0.76 -0.18
N TYR A 87 -22.92 1.37 0.95
CA TYR A 87 -22.31 2.70 0.98
C TYR A 87 -21.09 2.63 1.89
N GLU A 88 -19.92 2.35 1.29
CA GLU A 88 -18.71 2.01 2.00
C GLU A 88 -17.50 2.78 1.48
N TYR A 89 -16.37 2.65 2.16
CA TYR A 89 -15.15 3.39 1.85
C TYR A 89 -14.50 2.94 0.55
N LEU A 90 -13.71 3.85 0.02
CA LEU A 90 -12.85 3.65 -1.13
C LEU A 90 -11.44 3.34 -0.65
N CYS A 91 -10.90 2.20 -1.10
CA CYS A 91 -9.51 1.80 -0.87
C CYS A 91 -8.66 2.21 -2.06
N LEU A 92 -7.57 2.93 -1.80
CA LEU A 92 -6.58 3.27 -2.80
C LEU A 92 -5.37 2.36 -2.64
N LEU A 93 -4.90 1.79 -3.73
CA LEU A 93 -3.64 1.06 -3.81
C LEU A 93 -2.60 1.94 -4.51
N ARG A 94 -1.40 1.97 -3.97
CA ARG A 94 -0.26 2.65 -4.59
C ARG A 94 0.96 1.76 -4.56
N ALA A 95 1.64 1.66 -5.68
CA ALA A 95 2.94 1.02 -5.79
C ALA A 95 3.81 1.81 -6.75
N ILE A 96 5.04 2.05 -6.38
CA ILE A 96 5.97 2.86 -7.14
C ILE A 96 7.30 2.17 -7.34
N THR A 97 7.97 2.54 -8.43
CA THR A 97 9.38 2.31 -8.69
C THR A 97 10.15 3.61 -8.51
N SER A 98 11.30 3.56 -7.88
CA SER A 98 12.19 4.69 -7.67
C SER A 98 13.60 4.19 -7.40
N GLU A 99 14.61 5.02 -7.68
CA GLU A 99 16.00 4.72 -7.30
C GLU A 99 16.37 5.42 -5.99
N ASP A 100 15.96 6.64 -5.80
CA ASP A 100 16.39 7.52 -4.71
C ASP A 100 15.23 8.13 -3.87
N GLY A 101 13.98 7.88 -4.28
CA GLY A 101 12.78 8.46 -3.65
C GLY A 101 12.52 9.92 -4.05
N MET A 102 13.39 10.56 -4.83
CA MET A 102 13.21 11.93 -5.32
C MET A 102 12.23 11.98 -6.48
N THR A 103 12.42 11.06 -7.43
CA THR A 103 11.50 10.82 -8.54
C THR A 103 10.93 9.40 -8.43
N ALA A 104 9.69 9.22 -8.82
CA ALA A 104 9.04 7.92 -8.79
C ALA A 104 8.00 7.80 -9.90
N ASP A 105 7.87 6.61 -10.43
CA ASP A 105 6.81 6.26 -11.37
C ASP A 105 5.95 5.15 -10.76
N PHE A 106 4.68 5.05 -11.20
CA PHE A 106 3.83 3.98 -10.74
C PHE A 106 4.27 2.63 -11.32
N PHE A 107 4.15 1.58 -10.54
CA PHE A 107 4.45 0.22 -11.00
C PHE A 107 3.33 -0.29 -11.90
N LYS A 108 3.66 -0.78 -13.09
CA LYS A 108 2.70 -1.34 -14.05
C LYS A 108 2.36 -2.78 -13.69
N PHE A 109 1.19 -2.98 -13.10
CA PHE A 109 0.66 -4.30 -12.83
C PHE A 109 -0.06 -4.89 -14.03
N GLU A 110 -0.02 -6.21 -14.15
CA GLU A 110 -0.92 -6.94 -15.01
C GLU A 110 -2.37 -6.78 -14.52
N LYS A 111 -3.31 -6.66 -15.47
CA LYS A 111 -4.73 -6.48 -15.17
C LYS A 111 -5.26 -7.57 -14.24
N SER A 112 -4.87 -8.83 -14.49
CA SER A 112 -5.25 -10.00 -13.70
C SER A 112 -4.85 -9.88 -12.23
N PHE A 113 -3.65 -9.34 -11.95
CA PHE A 113 -3.19 -9.11 -10.59
C PHE A 113 -4.06 -8.09 -9.85
N LEU A 114 -4.28 -6.91 -10.45
CA LEU A 114 -5.11 -5.86 -9.85
C LEU A 114 -6.55 -6.35 -9.63
N GLN A 115 -7.10 -7.07 -10.58
CA GLN A 115 -8.45 -7.64 -10.47
C GLN A 115 -8.54 -8.64 -9.32
N ASN A 116 -7.55 -9.52 -9.16
CA ASN A 116 -7.51 -10.50 -8.08
C ASN A 116 -7.40 -9.81 -6.71
N ILE A 117 -6.49 -8.85 -6.54
CA ILE A 117 -6.33 -8.09 -5.30
C ILE A 117 -7.60 -7.31 -4.96
N SER A 118 -8.19 -6.63 -5.93
CA SER A 118 -9.45 -5.89 -5.75
C SER A 118 -10.57 -6.82 -5.27
N ASN A 119 -10.72 -7.98 -5.90
CA ASN A 119 -11.74 -8.96 -5.51
C ASN A 119 -11.49 -9.49 -4.09
N GLN A 120 -10.24 -9.78 -3.74
CA GLN A 120 -9.91 -10.23 -2.38
C GLN A 120 -10.22 -9.17 -1.32
N ILE A 121 -9.88 -7.90 -1.58
CA ILE A 121 -10.17 -6.79 -0.65
C ILE A 121 -11.67 -6.63 -0.47
N VAL A 122 -12.43 -6.52 -1.55
CA VAL A 122 -13.89 -6.26 -1.49
C VAL A 122 -14.65 -7.44 -0.88
N ASN A 123 -14.25 -8.68 -1.17
CA ASN A 123 -14.95 -9.85 -0.67
C ASN A 123 -14.62 -10.21 0.79
N ASN A 124 -13.41 -9.90 1.25
CA ASN A 124 -12.98 -10.29 2.60
C ASN A 124 -13.11 -9.17 3.64
N ILE A 125 -13.16 -7.90 3.21
CA ILE A 125 -13.16 -6.76 4.12
C ILE A 125 -14.50 -6.03 4.04
N ARG A 126 -15.26 -6.07 5.14
CA ARG A 126 -16.44 -5.23 5.28
C ARG A 126 -16.02 -3.78 5.47
N GLY A 127 -16.67 -2.87 4.77
CA GLY A 127 -16.38 -1.44 4.84
C GLY A 127 -15.62 -0.88 3.63
N ILE A 128 -15.25 -1.74 2.65
CA ILE A 128 -14.69 -1.35 1.35
C ILE A 128 -15.55 -1.97 0.26
N ASN A 129 -16.05 -1.15 -0.66
CA ASN A 129 -16.77 -1.62 -1.85
C ASN A 129 -16.11 -1.22 -3.17
N ARG A 130 -15.01 -0.47 -3.12
CA ARG A 130 -14.30 -0.02 -4.31
C ARG A 130 -12.80 0.09 -4.07
N VAL A 131 -12.02 -0.41 -5.02
CA VAL A 131 -10.56 -0.30 -5.04
C VAL A 131 -10.15 0.52 -6.25
N VAL A 132 -9.24 1.48 -6.04
CA VAL A 132 -8.62 2.29 -7.10
C VAL A 132 -7.10 2.13 -7.03
N TYR A 133 -6.44 2.33 -8.14
CA TYR A 133 -4.99 2.31 -8.24
C TYR A 133 -4.46 3.68 -8.64
N ASP A 134 -3.53 4.25 -7.86
CA ASP A 134 -2.94 5.54 -8.15
C ASP A 134 -1.81 5.40 -9.18
N VAL A 135 -2.01 6.02 -10.33
CA VAL A 135 -1.09 6.00 -11.48
C VAL A 135 -0.28 7.30 -11.62
N THR A 136 -0.27 8.14 -10.57
CA THR A 136 0.39 9.43 -10.62
C THR A 136 1.87 9.30 -10.27
N SER A 137 2.73 9.82 -11.14
CA SER A 137 4.17 9.89 -10.90
C SER A 137 4.57 10.98 -9.91
N LYS A 138 5.78 10.91 -9.38
CA LYS A 138 6.40 11.97 -8.58
C LYS A 138 7.57 12.57 -9.39
N PRO A 139 7.58 13.88 -9.70
CA PRO A 139 6.46 14.81 -9.55
C PRO A 139 5.29 14.49 -10.49
N PRO A 140 4.08 15.04 -10.33
CA PRO A 140 3.69 16.11 -9.40
C PRO A 140 3.25 15.61 -8.01
N SER A 141 2.90 14.32 -7.86
CA SER A 141 2.47 13.81 -6.55
C SER A 141 3.65 13.54 -5.62
N THR A 142 3.37 13.36 -4.34
CA THR A 142 4.30 12.74 -3.40
C THR A 142 4.16 11.22 -3.43
N ILE A 143 5.03 10.50 -2.73
CA ILE A 143 4.93 9.03 -2.65
C ILE A 143 3.76 8.64 -1.74
N GLU A 144 3.74 9.15 -0.51
CA GLU A 144 2.62 9.01 0.41
C GLU A 144 1.57 10.11 0.15
N LEU A 145 0.36 9.95 0.72
CA LEU A 145 -0.75 10.90 0.54
C LEU A 145 -0.60 12.18 1.37
N GLU A 146 0.10 12.10 2.49
CA GLU A 146 0.40 13.22 3.39
C GLU A 146 1.87 13.25 3.79
#